data_c8afae70ca2616091f813a08bdb8cf05
#
_entry.id   c8afae70ca2616091f813a08bdb8cf05
#
_cell.length_a   1.000
_cell.length_b   1.000
_cell.length_c   1.000
_cell.angle_alpha   90.00
_cell.angle_beta   90.00
_cell.angle_gamma   90.00
#
_symmetry.space_group_name_H-M   'P 1'
#
loop_
_entity.id
_entity.type
_entity.pdbx_description
1 polymer ?
#
loop_
_entity_poly.entity_id
_entity_poly.type
_entity_poly.pdbx_seq_one_letter_code
_entity_poly.pdbx_strand_id
1 'polypeptide(L)'
;QPGIFFDSKSGIRFDNFLSFLGDINFSIFLNRLENKRGIKNSNLIGTRVTFQPNKNLTFGLSRATMFGGENRPDSFEDFFNNLFRLTRSENGQDISNEIGGYDMKYNFSFNDILASFYFQLIGEDEIRFTPSKKIITLGNEFIYFENGLLRSFGLEYSNTIGEYGDLYNVIYEHSSYTSGYRYKNLPLGAFIDNDSIYMKFSSYFELTEDFSMNLSLFKGDFNEDKVGDKNIWGTNNK
;
A
#
# COMPACT_ATOMS: atom_id res chain seq x y z
N GLN A 1 9.36 -17.11 4.24
CA GLN A 1 8.96 -16.99 2.83
C GLN A 1 10.20 -16.76 1.99
N PRO A 2 10.49 -17.58 0.96
CA PRO A 2 11.61 -17.33 0.09
C PRO A 2 11.32 -16.10 -0.79
N GLY A 3 12.28 -15.18 -0.88
CA GLY A 3 12.14 -13.98 -1.65
C GLY A 3 13.46 -13.23 -1.82
N ILE A 4 13.46 -12.32 -2.76
CA ILE A 4 14.58 -11.43 -3.08
C ILE A 4 14.07 -10.01 -2.93
N PHE A 5 14.86 -9.16 -2.28
CA PHE A 5 14.60 -7.75 -2.13
C PHE A 5 15.81 -6.96 -2.63
N PHE A 6 15.54 -5.92 -3.38
CA PHE A 6 16.53 -4.97 -3.85
C PHE A 6 16.05 -3.55 -3.56
N ASP A 7 16.93 -2.71 -3.03
CA ASP A 7 16.63 -1.33 -2.68
C ASP A 7 17.83 -0.43 -3.00
N SER A 8 17.56 0.77 -3.50
CA SER A 8 18.62 1.75 -3.71
C SER A 8 19.08 2.32 -2.35
N LYS A 9 20.36 2.20 -2.02
CA LYS A 9 20.91 2.71 -0.75
C LYS A 9 20.95 4.23 -0.66
N SER A 10 21.07 4.89 -1.81
CA SER A 10 21.10 6.35 -1.92
C SER A 10 20.27 6.77 -3.12
N GLY A 11 19.64 7.93 -3.03
CA GLY A 11 18.90 8.50 -4.15
C GLY A 11 19.81 8.76 -5.37
N ILE A 12 19.26 8.48 -6.54
CA ILE A 12 19.86 8.83 -7.82
C ILE A 12 19.40 10.25 -8.13
N ARG A 13 20.33 11.16 -8.44
CA ARG A 13 20.01 12.51 -8.86
C ARG A 13 20.51 12.75 -10.29
N PHE A 14 19.68 13.34 -11.11
CA PHE A 14 20.04 13.72 -12.47
C PHE A 14 20.41 15.21 -12.52
N ASP A 15 21.48 15.53 -13.26
CA ASP A 15 21.96 16.92 -13.45
C ASP A 15 21.42 17.56 -14.74
N ASN A 16 20.51 16.89 -15.43
CA ASN A 16 19.88 17.34 -16.68
C ASN A 16 18.46 17.88 -16.43
N PHE A 17 17.64 17.89 -17.48
CA PHE A 17 16.24 18.34 -17.41
C PHE A 17 15.38 17.57 -16.38
N LEU A 18 15.82 16.39 -15.93
CA LEU A 18 15.15 15.62 -14.88
C LEU A 18 15.53 16.04 -13.45
N SER A 19 16.41 17.03 -13.29
CA SER A 19 16.86 17.51 -11.96
C SER A 19 15.70 18.00 -11.07
N PHE A 20 14.58 18.40 -11.67
CA PHE A 20 13.37 18.80 -10.94
C PHE A 20 12.72 17.65 -10.14
N LEU A 21 13.01 16.38 -10.48
CA LEU A 21 12.53 15.21 -9.73
C LEU A 21 13.23 15.04 -8.39
N GLY A 22 14.41 15.66 -8.21
CA GLY A 22 15.21 15.56 -7.02
C GLY A 22 15.85 14.18 -6.85
N ASP A 23 15.88 13.68 -5.63
CA ASP A 23 16.43 12.36 -5.33
C ASP A 23 15.41 11.27 -5.67
N ILE A 24 15.84 10.32 -6.52
CA ILE A 24 15.01 9.19 -6.96
C ILE A 24 15.50 7.93 -6.27
N ASN A 25 14.62 7.26 -5.57
CA ASN A 25 14.89 5.95 -4.98
C ASN A 25 13.95 4.91 -5.60
N PHE A 26 14.42 3.68 -5.66
CA PHE A 26 13.61 2.58 -6.12
C PHE A 26 13.83 1.33 -5.27
N SER A 27 12.78 0.56 -5.13
CA SER A 27 12.80 -0.76 -4.50
C SER A 27 12.00 -1.75 -5.33
N ILE A 28 12.46 -2.99 -5.31
CA ILE A 28 11.78 -4.12 -5.95
C ILE A 28 11.92 -5.34 -5.06
N PHE A 29 10.86 -6.12 -4.97
CA PHE A 29 10.92 -7.43 -4.34
C PHE A 29 10.20 -8.48 -5.18
N LEU A 30 10.64 -9.71 -5.04
CA LEU A 30 9.98 -10.91 -5.55
C LEU A 30 9.86 -11.91 -4.42
N ASN A 31 8.64 -12.33 -4.12
CA ASN A 31 8.35 -13.32 -3.08
C ASN A 31 7.48 -14.44 -3.64
N ARG A 32 7.68 -15.65 -3.15
CA ARG A 32 6.80 -16.78 -3.42
C ARG A 32 5.81 -16.94 -2.27
N LEU A 33 4.52 -16.91 -2.58
CA LEU A 33 3.47 -17.05 -1.60
C LEU A 33 3.28 -18.51 -1.16
N GLU A 34 2.48 -18.73 -0.13
CA GLU A 34 2.25 -20.04 0.47
C GLU A 34 1.55 -21.04 -0.48
N ASN A 35 1.64 -22.33 -0.13
CA ASN A 35 0.97 -23.39 -0.88
C ASN A 35 -0.50 -23.65 -0.46
N LYS A 36 -0.92 -23.09 0.67
CA LYS A 36 -2.31 -23.20 1.16
C LYS A 36 -3.12 -21.98 0.75
N ARG A 37 -3.30 -21.80 -0.55
CA ARG A 37 -4.07 -20.69 -1.16
C ARG A 37 -4.73 -21.14 -2.46
N GLY A 38 -5.63 -20.33 -3.02
CA GLY A 38 -6.36 -20.67 -4.24
C GLY A 38 -5.48 -21.07 -5.41
N ILE A 39 -4.46 -20.26 -5.72
CA ILE A 39 -3.38 -20.61 -6.65
C ILE A 39 -2.12 -20.84 -5.82
N LYS A 40 -1.73 -22.11 -5.65
CA LYS A 40 -0.59 -22.46 -4.81
C LYS A 40 0.72 -21.91 -5.35
N ASN A 41 1.58 -21.46 -4.43
CA ASN A 41 2.92 -20.98 -4.77
C ASN A 41 2.95 -19.88 -5.83
N SER A 42 1.91 -19.05 -5.93
CA SER A 42 1.94 -17.86 -6.78
C SER A 42 3.07 -16.91 -6.35
N ASN A 43 3.59 -16.17 -7.30
CA ASN A 43 4.62 -15.18 -7.08
C ASN A 43 3.97 -13.80 -6.83
N LEU A 44 4.61 -13.00 -6.00
CA LEU A 44 4.27 -11.61 -5.76
C LEU A 44 5.50 -10.76 -6.04
N ILE A 45 5.41 -9.90 -7.03
CA ILE A 45 6.40 -8.87 -7.31
C ILE A 45 5.85 -7.52 -6.86
N GLY A 46 6.69 -6.71 -6.22
CA GLY A 46 6.37 -5.33 -5.89
C GLY A 46 7.46 -4.41 -6.34
N THR A 47 7.08 -3.26 -6.86
CA THR A 47 7.98 -2.19 -7.30
C THR A 47 7.55 -0.88 -6.69
N ARG A 48 8.51 -0.06 -6.29
CA ARG A 48 8.27 1.29 -5.81
C ARG A 48 9.35 2.23 -6.31
N VAL A 49 8.94 3.40 -6.78
CA VAL A 49 9.81 4.51 -7.12
C VAL A 49 9.36 5.72 -6.32
N THR A 50 10.29 6.42 -5.69
CA THR A 50 10.01 7.68 -5.01
C THR A 50 10.82 8.81 -5.61
N PHE A 51 10.23 9.99 -5.63
CA PHE A 51 10.79 11.25 -6.10
C PHE A 51 10.77 12.25 -4.97
N GLN A 52 11.91 12.88 -4.70
CA GLN A 52 12.01 13.90 -3.65
C GLN A 52 12.53 15.21 -4.25
N PRO A 53 11.64 16.01 -4.90
CA PRO A 53 12.00 17.27 -5.54
C PRO A 53 12.68 18.26 -4.59
N ASN A 54 12.31 18.22 -3.33
CA ASN A 54 12.92 19.00 -2.25
C ASN A 54 12.75 18.26 -0.91
N LYS A 55 13.39 18.76 0.14
CA LYS A 55 13.40 18.14 1.48
C LYS A 55 12.02 17.99 2.13
N ASN A 56 11.03 18.70 1.63
CA ASN A 56 9.69 18.76 2.22
C ASN A 56 8.71 17.83 1.52
N LEU A 57 8.93 17.50 0.25
CA LEU A 57 7.95 16.84 -0.61
C LEU A 57 8.50 15.52 -1.15
N THR A 58 7.76 14.46 -0.95
CA THR A 58 8.01 13.13 -1.51
C THR A 58 6.78 12.66 -2.25
N PHE A 59 6.97 12.18 -3.48
CA PHE A 59 5.98 11.43 -4.25
C PHE A 59 6.42 9.99 -4.38
N GLY A 60 5.47 9.06 -4.35
CA GLY A 60 5.70 7.64 -4.57
C GLY A 60 4.80 7.08 -5.67
N LEU A 61 5.36 6.17 -6.45
CA LEU A 61 4.64 5.31 -7.38
C LEU A 61 4.89 3.87 -6.93
N SER A 62 3.84 3.12 -6.71
CA SER A 62 3.94 1.73 -6.25
C SER A 62 3.08 0.83 -7.11
N ARG A 63 3.56 -0.39 -7.33
CA ARG A 63 2.80 -1.44 -8.01
C ARG A 63 3.13 -2.79 -7.37
N ALA A 64 2.12 -3.62 -7.22
CA ALA A 64 2.27 -5.01 -6.86
C ALA A 64 1.51 -5.89 -7.84
N THR A 65 2.13 -7.00 -8.24
CA THR A 65 1.57 -7.94 -9.21
C THR A 65 1.70 -9.35 -8.67
N MET A 66 0.59 -10.06 -8.60
CA MET A 66 0.54 -11.47 -8.30
C MET A 66 0.43 -12.25 -9.62
N PHE A 67 1.30 -13.22 -9.85
CA PHE A 67 1.36 -14.00 -11.09
C PHE A 67 1.89 -15.42 -10.85
N GLY A 68 1.78 -16.28 -11.88
CA GLY A 68 2.28 -17.64 -11.83
C GLY A 68 1.62 -18.52 -10.77
N GLY A 69 2.31 -19.56 -10.36
CA GLY A 69 1.84 -20.56 -9.44
C GLY A 69 1.26 -21.80 -10.10
N GLU A 70 0.59 -22.67 -9.35
CA GLU A 70 0.12 -23.97 -9.83
C GLU A 70 -0.79 -23.83 -11.06
N ASN A 71 -0.38 -24.50 -12.17
CA ASN A 71 -1.06 -24.48 -13.48
C ASN A 71 -1.16 -23.11 -14.16
N ARG A 72 -0.23 -22.20 -13.87
CA ARG A 72 -0.14 -20.88 -14.51
C ARG A 72 1.25 -20.61 -15.05
N PRO A 73 1.38 -19.75 -16.10
CA PRO A 73 2.68 -19.34 -16.62
C PRO A 73 3.57 -18.77 -15.51
N ASP A 74 4.76 -19.34 -15.35
CA ASP A 74 5.70 -19.02 -14.26
C ASP A 74 7.17 -19.06 -14.75
N SER A 75 7.38 -18.66 -16.00
CA SER A 75 8.70 -18.58 -16.61
C SER A 75 9.42 -17.28 -16.27
N PHE A 76 10.72 -17.22 -16.60
CA PHE A 76 11.49 -15.99 -16.49
C PHE A 76 10.95 -14.89 -17.43
N GLU A 77 10.41 -15.26 -18.58
CA GLU A 77 9.74 -14.35 -19.50
C GLU A 77 8.47 -13.77 -18.86
N ASP A 78 7.67 -14.60 -18.21
CA ASP A 78 6.46 -14.15 -17.49
C ASP A 78 6.80 -13.19 -16.38
N PHE A 79 7.92 -13.39 -15.68
CA PHE A 79 8.42 -12.43 -14.70
C PHE A 79 8.64 -11.04 -15.32
N PHE A 80 9.36 -10.96 -16.46
CA PHE A 80 9.60 -9.67 -17.11
C PHE A 80 8.31 -9.06 -17.69
N ASN A 81 7.47 -9.89 -18.29
CA ASN A 81 6.19 -9.43 -18.82
C ASN A 81 5.31 -8.80 -17.70
N ASN A 82 5.26 -9.43 -16.53
CA ASN A 82 4.53 -8.90 -15.38
C ASN A 82 5.24 -7.69 -14.75
N LEU A 83 6.58 -7.67 -14.70
CA LEU A 83 7.34 -6.53 -14.17
C LEU A 83 7.10 -5.27 -15.02
N PHE A 84 7.11 -5.40 -16.35
CA PHE A 84 6.95 -4.28 -17.28
C PHE A 84 5.54 -4.15 -17.86
N ARG A 85 4.62 -5.00 -17.44
CA ARG A 85 3.23 -5.01 -17.91
C ARG A 85 3.09 -5.20 -19.43
N LEU A 86 3.86 -6.09 -20.01
CA LEU A 86 3.87 -6.34 -21.44
C LEU A 86 2.71 -7.25 -21.89
N THR A 87 2.14 -8.05 -20.98
CA THR A 87 1.05 -8.99 -21.29
C THR A 87 0.03 -8.99 -20.14
N ARG A 88 -1.25 -8.80 -20.46
CA ARG A 88 -2.35 -8.75 -19.47
C ARG A 88 -3.18 -10.03 -19.43
N SER A 89 -3.42 -10.62 -20.56
CA SER A 89 -4.20 -11.85 -20.64
C SER A 89 -3.66 -12.77 -21.73
N GLU A 90 -3.77 -14.04 -21.49
CA GLU A 90 -3.45 -15.09 -22.45
C GLU A 90 -4.69 -15.94 -22.70
N ASN A 91 -5.04 -16.12 -23.97
CA ASN A 91 -6.24 -16.88 -24.39
C ASN A 91 -7.55 -16.41 -23.71
N GLY A 92 -7.67 -15.10 -23.41
CA GLY A 92 -8.84 -14.53 -22.75
C GLY A 92 -8.90 -14.78 -21.24
N GLN A 93 -7.86 -15.38 -20.64
CA GLN A 93 -7.75 -15.53 -19.20
C GLN A 93 -6.83 -14.46 -18.62
N ASP A 94 -7.22 -13.89 -17.51
CA ASP A 94 -6.42 -12.98 -16.74
C ASP A 94 -5.30 -13.76 -16.03
N ILE A 95 -4.05 -13.51 -16.41
CA ILE A 95 -2.88 -14.27 -15.94
C ILE A 95 -2.23 -13.67 -14.71
N SER A 96 -2.59 -12.45 -14.35
CA SER A 96 -2.05 -11.72 -13.20
C SER A 96 -3.14 -10.98 -12.43
N ASN A 97 -2.85 -10.63 -11.19
CA ASN A 97 -3.64 -9.70 -10.39
C ASN A 97 -2.74 -8.53 -10.01
N GLU A 98 -3.17 -7.31 -10.33
CA GLU A 98 -2.35 -6.12 -10.23
C GLU A 98 -3.05 -5.05 -9.39
N ILE A 99 -2.29 -4.46 -8.47
CA ILE A 99 -2.66 -3.23 -7.78
C ILE A 99 -1.54 -2.21 -7.92
N GLY A 100 -1.89 -0.95 -8.03
CA GLY A 100 -0.90 0.11 -8.11
C GLY A 100 -1.47 1.46 -7.73
N GLY A 101 -0.61 2.43 -7.50
CA GLY A 101 -1.08 3.75 -7.15
C GLY A 101 0.02 4.74 -6.83
N TYR A 102 -0.45 5.85 -6.30
CA TYR A 102 0.33 7.05 -6.01
C TYR A 102 0.24 7.37 -4.53
N ASP A 103 1.33 7.90 -4.00
CA ASP A 103 1.33 8.50 -2.69
C ASP A 103 2.12 9.82 -2.70
N MET A 104 1.80 10.66 -1.74
CA MET A 104 2.47 11.92 -1.51
C MET A 104 2.64 12.13 -0.01
N LYS A 105 3.81 12.62 0.39
CA LYS A 105 4.05 13.11 1.74
C LYS A 105 4.64 14.51 1.67
N TYR A 106 4.05 15.44 2.42
CA TYR A 106 4.54 16.80 2.56
C TYR A 106 4.84 17.11 4.02
N ASN A 107 6.10 17.47 4.29
CA ASN A 107 6.56 17.86 5.62
C ASN A 107 6.86 19.35 5.62
N PHE A 108 6.47 20.06 6.65
CA PHE A 108 6.86 21.44 6.87
C PHE A 108 7.00 21.75 8.36
N SER A 109 7.68 22.83 8.66
CA SER A 109 7.76 23.35 10.02
C SER A 109 7.11 24.72 10.08
N PHE A 110 6.36 24.94 11.13
CA PHE A 110 5.78 26.23 11.45
C PHE A 110 6.04 26.53 12.91
N ASN A 111 6.77 27.60 13.21
CA ASN A 111 7.37 27.84 14.50
C ASN A 111 8.16 26.57 14.93
N ASP A 112 7.89 26.03 16.12
CA ASP A 112 8.55 24.85 16.67
C ASP A 112 7.78 23.54 16.43
N ILE A 113 6.77 23.57 15.55
CA ILE A 113 5.95 22.41 15.20
C ILE A 113 6.42 21.84 13.85
N LEU A 114 6.74 20.55 13.83
CA LEU A 114 6.90 19.77 12.60
C LEU A 114 5.54 19.19 12.23
N ALA A 115 5.09 19.45 11.01
CA ALA A 115 3.84 18.93 10.48
C ALA A 115 4.10 18.05 9.26
N SER A 116 3.39 16.94 9.19
CA SER A 116 3.39 15.99 8.09
C SER A 116 1.98 15.78 7.59
N PHE A 117 1.77 15.86 6.28
CA PHE A 117 0.54 15.43 5.62
C PHE A 117 0.89 14.33 4.63
N TYR A 118 0.09 13.29 4.57
CA TYR A 118 0.26 12.22 3.60
C TYR A 118 -1.08 11.81 3.00
N PHE A 119 -0.97 11.32 1.78
CA PHE A 119 -2.07 10.86 0.97
C PHE A 119 -1.63 9.65 0.16
N GLN A 120 -2.48 8.63 0.06
CA GLN A 120 -2.26 7.47 -0.78
C GLN A 120 -3.54 7.14 -1.55
N LEU A 121 -3.40 6.87 -2.84
CA LEU A 121 -4.44 6.40 -3.73
C LEU A 121 -3.95 5.11 -4.38
N ILE A 122 -4.63 4.01 -4.12
CA ILE A 122 -4.34 2.70 -4.69
C ILE A 122 -5.56 2.25 -5.48
N GLY A 123 -5.37 1.55 -6.59
CA GLY A 123 -6.44 0.91 -7.35
C GLY A 123 -6.02 -0.44 -7.88
N GLU A 124 -7.01 -1.26 -8.14
CA GLU A 124 -6.92 -2.46 -8.94
C GLU A 124 -7.11 -2.04 -10.38
N ASP A 125 -6.63 -2.53 -11.36
CA ASP A 125 -6.71 -2.12 -12.76
C ASP A 125 -6.31 -0.66 -13.02
N GLU A 126 -5.74 -0.42 -14.15
CA GLU A 126 -5.40 0.92 -14.62
C GLU A 126 -6.15 1.23 -15.91
N ILE A 127 -6.77 2.40 -15.93
CA ILE A 127 -7.25 3.00 -17.16
C ILE A 127 -6.22 4.04 -17.58
N ARG A 128 -5.37 3.68 -18.53
CA ARG A 128 -4.21 4.46 -18.99
C ARG A 128 -3.15 4.60 -17.89
N PHE A 129 -3.07 5.69 -17.16
CA PHE A 129 -2.12 5.92 -16.07
C PHE A 129 -2.81 6.23 -14.74
N THR A 130 -4.11 6.06 -14.67
CA THR A 130 -4.88 6.30 -13.45
C THR A 130 -5.39 4.98 -12.89
N PRO A 131 -5.21 4.72 -11.58
CA PRO A 131 -5.84 3.59 -10.93
C PRO A 131 -7.37 3.67 -11.12
N SER A 132 -8.01 2.53 -11.37
CA SER A 132 -9.46 2.37 -11.26
C SER A 132 -9.79 1.64 -9.96
N LYS A 133 -11.07 1.54 -9.62
CA LYS A 133 -11.54 0.89 -8.39
C LYS A 133 -10.74 1.37 -7.16
N LYS A 134 -10.68 2.66 -6.96
CA LYS A 134 -9.73 3.36 -6.09
C LYS A 134 -10.11 3.26 -4.63
N ILE A 135 -9.09 3.08 -3.79
CA ILE A 135 -9.13 3.24 -2.35
C ILE A 135 -8.21 4.38 -1.92
N ILE A 136 -8.47 4.95 -0.76
CA ILE A 136 -7.78 6.15 -0.30
C ILE A 136 -7.35 6.00 1.17
N THR A 137 -6.15 6.50 1.46
CA THR A 137 -5.70 6.77 2.83
C THR A 137 -5.13 8.19 2.87
N LEU A 138 -5.49 8.94 3.87
CA LEU A 138 -4.95 10.27 4.12
C LEU A 138 -4.77 10.50 5.62
N GLY A 139 -3.77 11.28 5.97
CA GLY A 139 -3.53 11.60 7.36
C GLY A 139 -2.57 12.76 7.55
N ASN A 140 -2.42 13.11 8.81
CA ASN A 140 -1.48 14.11 9.26
C ASN A 140 -0.83 13.70 10.57
N GLU A 141 0.31 14.29 10.85
CA GLU A 141 1.01 14.18 12.11
C GLU A 141 1.64 15.52 12.46
N PHE A 142 1.53 15.90 13.71
CA PHE A 142 2.16 17.10 14.28
C PHE A 142 3.07 16.68 15.41
N ILE A 143 4.30 17.17 15.40
CA ILE A 143 5.33 16.87 16.38
C ILE A 143 5.88 18.18 16.91
N TYR A 144 5.96 18.34 18.21
CA TYR A 144 6.53 19.51 18.86
C TYR A 144 7.17 19.13 20.21
N PHE A 145 7.98 20.05 20.74
CA PHE A 145 8.56 19.91 22.06
C PHE A 145 7.88 20.88 23.02
N GLU A 146 7.49 20.40 24.17
CA GLU A 146 6.98 21.17 25.28
C GLU A 146 7.85 20.93 26.51
N ASN A 147 8.53 21.98 27.00
CA ASN A 147 9.50 21.88 28.09
C ASN A 147 10.61 20.82 27.87
N GLY A 148 11.06 20.67 26.62
CA GLY A 148 12.05 19.68 26.22
C GLY A 148 11.53 18.25 26.01
N LEU A 149 10.25 18.00 26.30
CA LEU A 149 9.59 16.70 26.15
C LEU A 149 8.86 16.62 24.81
N LEU A 150 8.99 15.48 24.13
CA LEU A 150 8.36 15.24 22.83
C LEU A 150 6.86 15.02 22.97
N ARG A 151 6.12 15.69 22.11
CA ARG A 151 4.67 15.56 21.93
C ARG A 151 4.37 15.26 20.48
N SER A 152 3.46 14.35 20.21
CA SER A 152 2.89 14.23 18.86
C SER A 152 1.40 13.91 18.92
N PHE A 153 0.70 14.29 17.87
CA PHE A 153 -0.66 13.86 17.61
C PHE A 153 -0.90 13.75 16.09
N GLY A 154 -1.80 12.88 15.71
CA GLY A 154 -2.15 12.68 14.32
C GLY A 154 -3.56 12.14 14.14
N LEU A 155 -4.10 12.39 12.95
CA LEU A 155 -5.35 11.84 12.47
C LEU A 155 -5.07 11.07 11.17
N GLU A 156 -5.70 9.92 11.02
CA GLU A 156 -5.68 9.12 9.81
C GLU A 156 -7.09 8.67 9.45
N TYR A 157 -7.41 8.77 8.17
CA TYR A 157 -8.61 8.21 7.57
C TYR A 157 -8.22 7.26 6.45
N SER A 158 -8.87 6.10 6.40
CA SER A 158 -8.73 5.17 5.28
C SER A 158 -10.07 4.59 4.90
N ASN A 159 -10.27 4.45 3.58
CA ASN A 159 -11.42 3.80 2.99
C ASN A 159 -10.91 2.79 1.95
N THR A 160 -11.15 1.51 2.19
CA THR A 160 -10.78 0.40 1.31
C THR A 160 -11.97 -0.18 0.53
N ILE A 161 -13.12 0.48 0.57
CA ILE A 161 -14.23 0.22 -0.36
C ILE A 161 -13.88 0.90 -1.69
N GLY A 162 -13.92 0.15 -2.77
CA GLY A 162 -13.56 0.68 -4.09
C GLY A 162 -14.45 1.85 -4.52
N GLU A 163 -13.90 2.74 -5.37
CA GLU A 163 -14.58 3.94 -5.88
C GLU A 163 -15.21 4.80 -4.76
N TYR A 164 -14.47 4.93 -3.64
CA TYR A 164 -14.83 5.76 -2.49
C TYR A 164 -16.10 5.34 -1.72
N GLY A 165 -16.49 4.09 -1.84
CA GLY A 165 -17.61 3.52 -1.09
C GLY A 165 -18.70 2.85 -1.94
N ASP A 166 -18.48 2.76 -3.25
CA ASP A 166 -19.50 2.26 -4.20
C ASP A 166 -19.23 0.83 -4.68
N LEU A 167 -17.99 0.31 -4.56
CA LEU A 167 -17.60 -1.01 -5.06
C LEU A 167 -17.03 -1.89 -3.96
N TYR A 168 -17.72 -2.97 -3.66
CA TYR A 168 -17.32 -3.98 -2.69
C TYR A 168 -16.66 -5.20 -3.35
N ASN A 169 -15.87 -5.96 -2.58
CA ASN A 169 -15.19 -7.19 -3.00
C ASN A 169 -14.29 -7.02 -4.24
N VAL A 170 -13.62 -5.87 -4.35
CA VAL A 170 -12.81 -5.54 -5.52
C VAL A 170 -11.34 -5.42 -5.13
N ILE A 171 -11.03 -4.50 -4.24
CA ILE A 171 -9.64 -4.28 -3.83
C ILE A 171 -9.19 -5.44 -2.96
N TYR A 172 -7.99 -5.96 -3.26
CA TYR A 172 -7.39 -7.14 -2.65
C TYR A 172 -8.09 -8.47 -2.94
N GLU A 173 -9.23 -8.46 -3.64
CA GLU A 173 -9.90 -9.66 -4.16
C GLU A 173 -9.62 -9.85 -5.65
N HIS A 174 -9.76 -11.07 -6.15
CA HIS A 174 -9.60 -11.36 -7.57
C HIS A 174 -10.26 -12.68 -7.95
N SER A 175 -10.90 -12.71 -9.12
CA SER A 175 -11.62 -13.89 -9.63
C SER A 175 -10.71 -15.11 -9.84
N SER A 176 -9.50 -14.88 -10.33
CA SER A 176 -8.53 -15.94 -10.61
C SER A 176 -7.63 -16.24 -9.42
N TYR A 177 -7.09 -15.21 -8.75
CA TYR A 177 -6.28 -15.36 -7.54
C TYR A 177 -7.14 -15.26 -6.29
N THR A 178 -8.02 -16.25 -6.12
CA THR A 178 -9.13 -16.23 -5.15
C THR A 178 -8.75 -16.04 -3.68
N SER A 179 -7.48 -16.14 -3.31
CA SER A 179 -7.00 -15.78 -1.96
C SER A 179 -6.69 -14.29 -1.81
N GLY A 180 -6.74 -13.54 -2.92
CA GLY A 180 -6.48 -12.11 -2.92
C GLY A 180 -5.06 -11.74 -2.48
N TYR A 181 -4.85 -10.46 -2.17
CA TYR A 181 -3.58 -9.91 -1.64
C TYR A 181 -3.40 -10.23 -0.15
N ARG A 182 -3.35 -11.54 0.18
CA ARG A 182 -3.14 -12.03 1.55
C ARG A 182 -2.02 -13.06 1.58
N TYR A 183 -1.33 -13.15 2.70
CA TYR A 183 -0.36 -14.19 3.03
C TYR A 183 -0.77 -14.87 4.34
N LYS A 184 -1.06 -16.16 4.28
CA LYS A 184 -1.57 -16.94 5.42
C LYS A 184 -2.79 -16.26 6.08
N ASN A 185 -3.71 -15.79 5.27
CA ASN A 185 -4.91 -15.03 5.62
C ASN A 185 -4.67 -13.67 6.26
N LEU A 186 -3.46 -13.13 6.26
CA LEU A 186 -3.18 -11.76 6.68
C LEU A 186 -3.07 -10.85 5.45
N PRO A 187 -3.66 -9.66 5.46
CA PRO A 187 -3.58 -8.74 4.34
C PRO A 187 -2.14 -8.31 4.09
N LEU A 188 -1.77 -8.18 2.83
CA LEU A 188 -0.50 -7.66 2.36
C LEU A 188 -0.57 -6.15 2.04
N GLY A 189 -1.77 -5.58 2.07
CA GLY A 189 -2.06 -4.18 1.88
C GLY A 189 -2.45 -3.49 3.19
N ALA A 190 -3.55 -2.73 3.17
CA ALA A 190 -4.06 -2.05 4.35
C ALA A 190 -4.43 -3.06 5.46
N PHE A 191 -4.11 -2.71 6.71
CA PHE A 191 -4.39 -3.61 7.84
C PHE A 191 -5.89 -3.85 8.06
N ILE A 192 -6.74 -2.93 7.58
CA ILE A 192 -8.20 -3.06 7.62
C ILE A 192 -8.75 -4.00 6.54
N ASP A 193 -7.89 -4.52 5.66
CA ASP A 193 -8.24 -5.36 4.51
C ASP A 193 -9.18 -4.61 3.52
N ASN A 194 -9.97 -5.31 2.68
CA ASN A 194 -10.96 -4.71 1.79
C ASN A 194 -12.23 -4.27 2.54
N ASP A 195 -13.08 -3.52 1.87
CA ASP A 195 -14.45 -3.18 2.23
C ASP A 195 -14.62 -2.57 3.63
N SER A 196 -13.68 -1.72 4.01
CA SER A 196 -13.60 -1.18 5.35
C SER A 196 -13.30 0.32 5.34
N ILE A 197 -13.82 1.01 6.34
CA ILE A 197 -13.55 2.43 6.59
C ILE A 197 -13.08 2.58 8.02
N TYR A 198 -12.04 3.40 8.25
CA TYR A 198 -11.66 3.75 9.60
C TYR A 198 -11.15 5.19 9.74
N MET A 199 -11.28 5.70 10.94
CA MET A 199 -10.62 6.92 11.42
C MET A 199 -9.83 6.60 12.68
N LYS A 200 -8.59 7.09 12.74
CA LYS A 200 -7.71 6.90 13.88
C LYS A 200 -7.20 8.25 14.36
N PHE A 201 -7.28 8.47 15.65
CA PHE A 201 -6.51 9.48 16.37
C PHE A 201 -5.35 8.79 17.07
N SER A 202 -4.15 9.34 16.97
CA SER A 202 -2.96 8.87 17.69
C SER A 202 -2.30 10.04 18.41
N SER A 203 -1.76 9.78 19.57
CA SER A 203 -0.99 10.76 20.32
C SER A 203 0.12 10.10 21.11
N TYR A 204 1.26 10.78 21.17
CA TYR A 204 2.44 10.37 21.94
C TYR A 204 2.84 11.50 22.88
N PHE A 205 3.11 11.17 24.11
CA PHE A 205 3.52 12.09 25.16
C PHE A 205 4.73 11.54 25.90
N GLU A 206 5.84 12.24 25.91
CA GLU A 206 6.87 12.05 26.94
C GLU A 206 6.39 12.75 28.21
N LEU A 207 6.16 12.01 29.28
CA LEU A 207 5.74 12.56 30.56
C LEU A 207 6.95 13.01 31.39
N THR A 208 8.05 12.26 31.27
CA THR A 208 9.39 12.58 31.81
C THR A 208 10.43 12.03 30.84
N GLU A 209 11.72 12.26 31.07
CA GLU A 209 12.81 11.68 30.27
C GLU A 209 12.77 10.13 30.24
N ASP A 210 12.25 9.51 31.30
CA ASP A 210 12.19 8.03 31.42
C ASP A 210 10.80 7.43 31.14
N PHE A 211 9.76 8.26 30.97
CA PHE A 211 8.40 7.77 30.87
C PHE A 211 7.61 8.40 29.72
N SER A 212 7.07 7.56 28.85
CA SER A 212 6.21 8.00 27.75
C SER A 212 4.90 7.25 27.71
N MET A 213 3.91 7.86 27.08
CA MET A 213 2.58 7.30 26.88
C MET A 213 2.17 7.40 25.41
N ASN A 214 1.66 6.29 24.87
CA ASN A 214 0.98 6.26 23.57
C ASN A 214 -0.52 6.08 23.79
N LEU A 215 -1.32 6.92 23.17
CA LEU A 215 -2.76 6.79 23.09
C LEU A 215 -3.17 6.64 21.63
N SER A 216 -3.96 5.61 21.33
CA SER A 216 -4.59 5.47 20.02
C SER A 216 -6.07 5.17 20.20
N LEU A 217 -6.90 5.98 19.57
CA LEU A 217 -8.34 5.80 19.49
C LEU A 217 -8.70 5.62 18.02
N PHE A 218 -9.46 4.61 17.70
CA PHE A 218 -9.96 4.42 16.36
C PHE A 218 -11.44 4.05 16.36
N LYS A 219 -12.11 4.45 15.29
CA LYS A 219 -13.48 4.05 14.98
C LYS A 219 -13.48 3.58 13.53
N GLY A 220 -14.15 2.47 13.25
CA GLY A 220 -14.24 1.94 11.89
C GLY A 220 -15.40 0.99 11.73
N ASP A 221 -15.80 0.84 10.48
CA ASP A 221 -16.74 -0.15 10.01
C ASP A 221 -15.93 -1.10 9.12
N PHE A 222 -15.91 -2.39 9.45
CA PHE A 222 -15.05 -3.37 8.82
C PHE A 222 -15.89 -4.40 8.10
N ASN A 223 -15.51 -4.72 6.85
CA ASN A 223 -16.22 -5.65 5.99
C ASN A 223 -17.71 -5.29 5.86
N GLU A 224 -17.98 -4.12 5.34
CA GLU A 224 -19.34 -3.54 5.35
C GLU A 224 -20.35 -4.31 4.51
N ASP A 225 -19.92 -4.95 3.41
CA ASP A 225 -20.83 -5.71 2.56
C ASP A 225 -21.33 -7.02 3.18
N LYS A 226 -20.57 -7.58 4.11
CA LYS A 226 -20.89 -8.82 4.85
C LYS A 226 -21.18 -10.04 3.96
N VAL A 227 -20.79 -9.98 2.71
CA VAL A 227 -20.99 -11.06 1.74
C VAL A 227 -19.72 -11.90 1.70
N GLY A 228 -19.77 -13.07 2.25
CA GLY A 228 -18.92 -14.28 2.09
C GLY A 228 -17.50 -14.14 1.57
N ASP A 229 -16.89 -13.01 1.77
CA ASP A 229 -15.57 -12.67 1.33
C ASP A 229 -14.47 -13.26 2.25
N LYS A 230 -13.25 -12.93 2.00
CA LYS A 230 -12.09 -13.41 2.76
C LYS A 230 -11.48 -12.34 3.67
N ASN A 231 -12.19 -11.24 3.85
CA ASN A 231 -11.77 -10.18 4.75
C ASN A 231 -11.51 -10.74 6.15
N ILE A 232 -10.37 -10.38 6.74
CA ILE A 232 -9.98 -10.88 8.07
C ILE A 232 -10.91 -10.40 9.20
N TRP A 233 -11.65 -9.32 8.99
CA TRP A 233 -12.62 -8.75 9.94
C TRP A 233 -14.03 -9.29 9.71
N GLY A 234 -14.27 -9.83 8.52
CA GLY A 234 -15.51 -10.49 8.18
C GLY A 234 -15.50 -11.92 8.62
N THR A 235 -16.06 -12.19 9.73
CA THR A 235 -16.49 -13.54 9.99
C THR A 235 -17.71 -13.79 9.15
N ASN A 236 -17.70 -14.86 8.37
CA ASN A 236 -18.92 -15.43 7.81
C ASN A 236 -19.83 -15.87 8.98
N ASN A 237 -20.37 -14.90 9.69
CA ASN A 237 -21.40 -15.14 10.69
C ASN A 237 -22.70 -15.40 9.94
N LYS A 238 -22.83 -16.60 9.47
CA LYS A 238 -24.11 -17.23 9.18
C LYS A 238 -24.44 -18.22 10.26
#